data_0c67da8670f8a8c605212a6142cf2378
#
_entry.id   0c67da8670f8a8c605212a6142cf2378
#
_cell.length_a   1.000
_cell.length_b   1.000
_cell.length_c   1.000
_cell.angle_alpha   90.00
_cell.angle_beta   90.00
_cell.angle_gamma   90.00
#
_symmetry.space_group_name_H-M   'P 1'
#
loop_
_entity.id
_entity.type
_entity.pdbx_description
1 polymer ?
#
loop_
_entity_poly.entity_id
_entity_poly.type
_entity_poly.pdbx_seq_one_letter_code
_entity_poly.pdbx_strand_id
1 'polypeptide(L)'
;MMHEFEVQQSELLLDAPIIAVRKDIVSMPGGASAAREIVEHFGAVAVVAVDSKRRIAMVRQYRHSVRRRLWELPAGLLDVSEEDALVCAQRELAEEAGLAAEKWALLLDLVTSPGFAEEAVRVYLASDLREAPRGEAEFEEADMVLEWVPIEEAQSMVFRGDIVNSIAIAGVMAAARVLEGEVEPRDVTEPFDLRPRSLAERRIAQGVTPDMKRI
;
A
#
# COMPACT_ATOMS: atom_id res chain seq x y z
N MET A 1 -6.96 -29.30 17.98
CA MET A 1 -6.11 -28.08 17.91
C MET A 1 -5.82 -27.79 16.45
N MET A 2 -5.78 -26.51 16.05
CA MET A 2 -5.31 -26.15 14.71
C MET A 2 -3.82 -26.47 14.61
N HIS A 3 -3.35 -26.84 13.41
CA HIS A 3 -1.94 -27.10 13.13
C HIS A 3 -1.16 -25.78 13.22
N GLU A 4 0.02 -25.82 13.86
CA GLU A 4 0.95 -24.71 13.88
C GLU A 4 1.97 -24.90 12.75
N PHE A 5 2.01 -23.91 11.84
CA PHE A 5 2.89 -23.94 10.68
C PHE A 5 4.26 -23.38 11.04
N GLU A 6 5.26 -24.25 11.15
CA GLU A 6 6.64 -23.86 11.51
C GLU A 6 7.53 -23.81 10.27
N VAL A 7 8.35 -22.77 10.17
CA VAL A 7 9.41 -22.68 9.15
C VAL A 7 10.58 -23.51 9.62
N GLN A 8 10.86 -24.61 8.90
CA GLN A 8 11.95 -25.56 9.19
C GLN A 8 13.27 -25.12 8.55
N GLN A 9 13.20 -24.47 7.39
CA GLN A 9 14.34 -23.95 6.63
C GLN A 9 13.89 -22.75 5.82
N SER A 10 14.78 -21.76 5.65
CA SER A 10 14.57 -20.61 4.78
C SER A 10 15.82 -20.36 3.94
N GLU A 11 15.63 -20.09 2.66
CA GLU A 11 16.69 -19.80 1.68
C GLU A 11 16.33 -18.55 0.89
N LEU A 12 17.24 -17.58 0.81
CA LEU A 12 17.07 -16.40 -0.02
C LEU A 12 17.38 -16.75 -1.48
N LEU A 13 16.40 -16.59 -2.39
CA LEU A 13 16.54 -16.89 -3.81
C LEU A 13 16.87 -15.65 -4.65
N LEU A 14 16.33 -14.49 -4.29
CA LEU A 14 16.54 -13.22 -5.00
C LEU A 14 16.60 -12.08 -3.98
N ASP A 15 17.52 -11.15 -4.19
CA ASP A 15 17.62 -9.91 -3.44
C ASP A 15 17.68 -8.74 -4.42
N ALA A 16 16.51 -8.12 -4.69
CA ALA A 16 16.34 -7.01 -5.64
C ALA A 16 16.09 -5.68 -4.89
N PRO A 17 16.13 -4.51 -5.57
CA PRO A 17 16.03 -3.21 -4.92
C PRO A 17 14.82 -3.04 -3.99
N ILE A 18 13.63 -3.39 -4.43
CA ILE A 18 12.38 -3.14 -3.72
C ILE A 18 11.65 -4.41 -3.25
N ILE A 19 12.15 -5.59 -3.59
CA ILE A 19 11.63 -6.90 -3.15
C ILE A 19 12.78 -7.87 -2.87
N ALA A 20 12.48 -8.91 -2.11
CA ALA A 20 13.29 -10.13 -2.11
C ALA A 20 12.38 -11.35 -2.30
N VAL A 21 12.96 -12.49 -2.66
CA VAL A 21 12.23 -13.76 -2.74
C VAL A 21 12.96 -14.78 -1.89
N ARG A 22 12.25 -15.37 -0.92
CA ARG A 22 12.76 -16.50 -0.13
C ARG A 22 11.95 -17.75 -0.40
N LYS A 23 12.56 -18.89 -0.16
CA LYS A 23 11.92 -20.20 -0.16
C LYS A 23 11.95 -20.76 1.25
N ASP A 24 10.78 -20.95 1.82
CA ASP A 24 10.61 -21.57 3.14
C ASP A 24 10.15 -23.04 2.98
N ILE A 25 10.73 -23.92 3.79
CA ILE A 25 10.19 -25.27 4.00
C ILE A 25 9.35 -25.23 5.27
N VAL A 26 8.06 -25.48 5.10
CA VAL A 26 7.05 -25.30 6.16
C VAL A 26 6.43 -26.63 6.55
N SER A 27 6.25 -26.84 7.86
CA SER A 27 5.55 -28.02 8.40
C SER A 27 4.08 -28.01 7.97
N MET A 28 3.56 -29.17 7.57
CA MET A 28 2.17 -29.33 7.13
C MET A 28 1.41 -30.29 8.05
N PRO A 29 0.08 -30.21 8.09
CA PRO A 29 -0.73 -31.21 8.81
C PRO A 29 -0.38 -32.63 8.37
N GLY A 30 -0.31 -33.56 9.32
CA GLY A 30 0.04 -34.97 9.05
C GLY A 30 1.55 -35.25 8.99
N GLY A 31 2.41 -34.28 9.35
CA GLY A 31 3.86 -34.45 9.44
C GLY A 31 4.63 -34.33 8.13
N ALA A 32 3.98 -33.93 7.06
CA ALA A 32 4.63 -33.58 5.80
C ALA A 32 5.29 -32.19 5.87
N SER A 33 6.17 -31.90 4.90
CA SER A 33 6.71 -30.55 4.68
C SER A 33 6.47 -30.11 3.26
N ALA A 34 6.28 -28.80 3.03
CA ALA A 34 6.10 -28.24 1.70
C ALA A 34 6.89 -26.93 1.53
N ALA A 35 7.39 -26.72 0.32
CA ALA A 35 8.04 -25.48 -0.04
C ALA A 35 7.01 -24.36 -0.27
N ARG A 36 7.40 -23.13 0.09
CA ARG A 36 6.67 -21.88 -0.19
C ARG A 36 7.66 -20.83 -0.65
N GLU A 37 7.48 -20.35 -1.87
CA GLU A 37 8.20 -19.19 -2.37
C GLU A 37 7.42 -17.94 -1.99
N ILE A 38 8.08 -17.00 -1.30
CA ILE A 38 7.46 -15.81 -0.71
C ILE A 38 8.18 -14.58 -1.21
N VAL A 39 7.43 -13.64 -1.76
CA VAL A 39 7.91 -12.29 -2.07
C VAL A 39 7.91 -11.47 -0.78
N GLU A 40 9.10 -11.09 -0.32
CA GLU A 40 9.27 -10.13 0.76
C GLU A 40 9.06 -8.71 0.23
N HIS A 41 8.37 -7.88 0.99
CA HIS A 41 7.99 -6.51 0.62
C HIS A 41 8.11 -5.57 1.83
N PHE A 42 8.27 -4.26 1.60
CA PHE A 42 8.31 -3.28 2.70
C PHE A 42 6.93 -3.01 3.31
N GLY A 43 5.85 -3.37 2.60
CA GLY A 43 4.53 -2.85 2.85
C GLY A 43 4.36 -1.48 2.19
N ALA A 44 3.14 -0.98 2.21
CA ALA A 44 2.81 0.30 1.58
C ALA A 44 1.69 1.02 2.34
N VAL A 45 1.50 2.28 1.98
CA VAL A 45 0.34 3.08 2.36
C VAL A 45 -0.39 3.56 1.12
N ALA A 46 -1.68 3.84 1.25
CA ALA A 46 -2.46 4.51 0.21
C ALA A 46 -3.40 5.53 0.85
N VAL A 47 -3.78 6.56 0.10
CA VAL A 47 -4.56 7.67 0.64
C VAL A 47 -5.78 7.96 -0.22
N VAL A 48 -6.97 7.87 0.37
CA VAL A 48 -8.19 8.43 -0.20
C VAL A 48 -8.27 9.89 0.27
N ALA A 49 -7.78 10.81 -0.54
CA ALA A 49 -7.84 12.24 -0.26
C ALA A 49 -9.13 12.82 -0.81
N VAL A 50 -10.00 13.35 0.06
CA VAL A 50 -11.36 13.81 -0.27
C VAL A 50 -11.46 15.31 -0.09
N ASP A 51 -11.95 16.01 -1.13
CA ASP A 51 -12.22 17.44 -1.06
C ASP A 51 -13.63 17.75 -0.50
N SER A 52 -13.91 19.06 -0.29
CA SER A 52 -15.21 19.54 0.22
C SER A 52 -16.39 19.28 -0.72
N LYS A 53 -16.13 18.89 -1.98
CA LYS A 53 -17.15 18.52 -2.98
C LYS A 53 -17.33 17.01 -3.09
N ARG A 54 -16.79 16.24 -2.16
CA ARG A 54 -16.82 14.76 -2.16
C ARG A 54 -16.14 14.15 -3.40
N ARG A 55 -15.12 14.83 -3.95
CA ARG A 55 -14.26 14.25 -4.99
C ARG A 55 -13.00 13.68 -4.35
N ILE A 56 -12.52 12.58 -4.87
CA ILE A 56 -11.28 11.96 -4.45
C ILE A 56 -10.17 12.25 -5.46
N ALA A 57 -8.96 12.46 -4.95
CA ALA A 57 -7.77 12.56 -5.77
C ALA A 57 -7.38 11.14 -6.22
N MET A 58 -7.39 10.91 -7.53
CA MET A 58 -6.95 9.66 -8.13
C MET A 58 -5.77 9.91 -9.07
N VAL A 59 -4.83 9.00 -9.08
CA VAL A 59 -3.68 9.03 -9.98
C VAL A 59 -3.86 7.98 -11.07
N ARG A 60 -3.36 8.29 -12.27
CA ARG A 60 -3.33 7.35 -13.38
C ARG A 60 -1.89 7.15 -13.82
N GLN A 61 -1.34 5.98 -13.56
CA GLN A 61 0.06 5.67 -13.85
C GLN A 61 0.24 4.33 -14.57
N TYR A 62 1.39 4.19 -15.25
CA TYR A 62 1.76 2.96 -15.93
C TYR A 62 2.32 1.93 -14.94
N ARG A 63 1.81 0.70 -15.00
CA ARG A 63 2.32 -0.44 -14.22
C ARG A 63 2.88 -1.51 -15.18
N HIS A 64 4.19 -1.61 -15.19
CA HIS A 64 4.89 -2.50 -16.14
C HIS A 64 4.53 -3.97 -15.96
N SER A 65 4.28 -4.43 -14.75
CA SER A 65 3.91 -5.81 -14.43
C SER A 65 2.65 -6.29 -15.18
N VAL A 66 1.70 -5.38 -15.39
CA VAL A 66 0.44 -5.66 -16.13
C VAL A 66 0.40 -4.97 -17.49
N ARG A 67 1.43 -4.16 -17.84
CA ARG A 67 1.57 -3.41 -19.09
C ARG A 67 0.37 -2.51 -19.41
N ARG A 68 -0.18 -1.85 -18.38
CA ARG A 68 -1.35 -0.98 -18.48
C ARG A 68 -1.20 0.25 -17.60
N ARG A 69 -1.92 1.32 -17.96
CA ARG A 69 -2.17 2.44 -17.07
C ARG A 69 -3.38 2.11 -16.22
N LEU A 70 -3.22 2.23 -14.90
CA LEU A 70 -4.26 1.94 -13.92
C LEU A 70 -4.69 3.23 -13.24
N TRP A 71 -5.95 3.27 -12.83
CA TRP A 71 -6.45 4.22 -11.85
C TRP A 71 -6.10 3.73 -10.46
N GLU A 72 -5.41 4.56 -9.70
CA GLU A 72 -4.91 4.24 -8.36
C GLU A 72 -5.15 5.38 -7.40
N LEU A 73 -4.96 5.14 -6.12
CA LEU A 73 -4.86 6.17 -5.08
C LEU A 73 -3.40 6.62 -4.96
N PRO A 74 -3.12 7.86 -4.52
CA PRO A 74 -1.78 8.22 -4.06
C PRO A 74 -1.27 7.19 -3.05
N ALA A 75 -0.08 6.65 -3.28
CA ALA A 75 0.42 5.50 -2.53
C ALA A 75 1.95 5.37 -2.60
N GLY A 76 2.57 4.94 -1.52
CA GLY A 76 4.01 4.72 -1.51
C GLY A 76 4.46 3.60 -0.59
N LEU A 77 5.73 3.22 -0.72
CA LEU A 77 6.35 2.14 0.04
C LEU A 77 6.77 2.62 1.44
N LEU A 78 6.72 1.70 2.40
CA LEU A 78 7.26 1.89 3.75
C LEU A 78 8.77 1.53 3.77
N ASP A 79 9.52 2.16 2.89
CA ASP A 79 10.92 1.86 2.57
C ASP A 79 11.93 2.81 3.24
N VAL A 80 11.45 3.73 4.05
CA VAL A 80 12.29 4.54 4.95
C VAL A 80 12.31 3.90 6.34
N SER A 81 13.51 3.63 6.85
CA SER A 81 13.66 2.97 8.14
C SER A 81 13.08 3.83 9.26
N GLU A 82 12.32 3.20 10.17
CA GLU A 82 11.66 3.84 11.30
C GLU A 82 10.57 4.87 10.94
N GLU A 83 10.24 5.04 9.65
CA GLU A 83 9.14 5.92 9.25
C GLU A 83 7.80 5.34 9.70
N ASP A 84 7.01 6.16 10.38
CA ASP A 84 5.63 5.81 10.74
C ASP A 84 4.74 5.78 9.50
N ALA A 85 3.75 4.86 9.47
CA ALA A 85 2.89 4.68 8.29
C ALA A 85 2.06 5.94 7.96
N LEU A 86 1.62 6.71 8.94
CA LEU A 86 0.91 7.96 8.70
C LEU A 86 1.84 9.03 8.15
N VAL A 87 3.09 9.11 8.64
CA VAL A 87 4.11 10.03 8.12
C VAL A 87 4.42 9.71 6.66
N CYS A 88 4.59 8.44 6.33
CA CYS A 88 4.73 7.98 4.94
C CYS A 88 3.52 8.42 4.09
N ALA A 89 2.30 8.19 4.54
CA ALA A 89 1.09 8.57 3.82
C ALA A 89 1.00 10.10 3.57
N GLN A 90 1.43 10.91 4.53
CA GLN A 90 1.48 12.37 4.41
C GLN A 90 2.52 12.81 3.37
N ARG A 91 3.69 12.19 3.37
CA ARG A 91 4.76 12.45 2.42
C ARG A 91 4.32 12.09 1.00
N GLU A 92 3.81 10.89 0.78
CA GLU A 92 3.37 10.41 -0.54
C GLU A 92 2.21 11.24 -1.09
N LEU A 93 1.25 11.65 -0.24
CA LEU A 93 0.18 12.55 -0.66
C LEU A 93 0.71 13.90 -1.18
N ALA A 94 1.76 14.43 -0.53
CA ALA A 94 2.39 15.66 -0.98
C ALA A 94 3.20 15.46 -2.28
N GLU A 95 3.99 14.39 -2.37
CA GLU A 95 4.85 14.09 -3.51
C GLU A 95 4.03 13.78 -4.77
N GLU A 96 3.07 12.87 -4.71
CA GLU A 96 2.30 12.46 -5.87
C GLU A 96 1.16 13.42 -6.24
N ALA A 97 0.44 13.96 -5.24
CA ALA A 97 -0.75 14.75 -5.47
C ALA A 97 -0.56 16.26 -5.25
N GLY A 98 0.54 16.71 -4.61
CA GLY A 98 0.70 18.11 -4.22
C GLY A 98 -0.30 18.56 -3.16
N LEU A 99 -0.71 17.66 -2.28
CA LEU A 99 -1.74 17.88 -1.27
C LEU A 99 -1.22 17.58 0.14
N ALA A 100 -1.75 18.31 1.11
CA ALA A 100 -1.67 17.98 2.52
C ALA A 100 -3.08 18.01 3.13
N ALA A 101 -3.27 17.33 4.25
CA ALA A 101 -4.56 17.25 4.93
C ALA A 101 -4.42 17.57 6.42
N GLU A 102 -5.48 18.15 7.01
CA GLU A 102 -5.53 18.42 8.44
C GLU A 102 -6.17 17.26 9.21
N LYS A 103 -7.07 16.50 8.56
CA LYS A 103 -7.77 15.39 9.18
C LYS A 103 -7.42 14.08 8.53
N TRP A 104 -7.10 13.10 9.36
CA TRP A 104 -6.73 11.76 8.96
C TRP A 104 -7.53 10.72 9.73
N ALA A 105 -7.92 9.66 9.07
CA ALA A 105 -8.54 8.50 9.67
C ALA A 105 -8.04 7.22 8.99
N LEU A 106 -8.04 6.10 9.71
CA LEU A 106 -7.67 4.81 9.16
C LEU A 106 -8.90 4.12 8.57
N LEU A 107 -8.85 3.78 7.28
CA LEU A 107 -9.92 3.04 6.61
C LEU A 107 -9.72 1.53 6.73
N LEU A 108 -8.61 1.03 6.20
CA LEU A 108 -8.39 -0.41 6.02
C LEU A 108 -6.91 -0.78 6.20
N ASP A 109 -6.68 -2.02 6.62
CA ASP A 109 -5.44 -2.75 6.41
C ASP A 109 -5.73 -3.90 5.44
N LEU A 110 -4.94 -4.02 4.38
CA LEU A 110 -5.13 -4.98 3.29
C LEU A 110 -3.94 -5.92 3.20
N VAL A 111 -4.20 -7.19 2.94
CA VAL A 111 -3.21 -8.14 2.45
C VAL A 111 -3.52 -8.39 0.98
N THR A 112 -2.63 -8.04 0.09
CA THR A 112 -2.92 -7.96 -1.36
C THR A 112 -2.85 -9.32 -2.05
N SER A 113 -1.81 -10.10 -1.77
CA SER A 113 -1.54 -11.37 -2.46
C SER A 113 -1.03 -12.46 -1.50
N PRO A 114 -1.84 -12.87 -0.49
CA PRO A 114 -1.38 -13.72 0.60
C PRO A 114 -0.96 -15.14 0.17
N GLY A 115 -1.20 -15.51 -1.07
CA GLY A 115 -0.77 -16.79 -1.62
C GLY A 115 0.75 -16.89 -1.88
N PHE A 116 1.44 -15.74 -2.04
CA PHE A 116 2.87 -15.72 -2.36
C PHE A 116 3.62 -14.47 -1.94
N ALA A 117 2.96 -13.44 -1.45
CA ALA A 117 3.58 -12.19 -1.02
C ALA A 117 3.14 -11.81 0.38
N GLU A 118 4.05 -11.21 1.13
CA GLU A 118 3.76 -10.64 2.45
C GLU A 118 3.33 -9.17 2.38
N GLU A 119 3.08 -8.64 1.17
CA GLU A 119 2.64 -7.27 1.00
C GLU A 119 1.36 -6.98 1.76
N ALA A 120 1.44 -6.01 2.65
CA ALA A 120 0.28 -5.42 3.31
C ALA A 120 0.25 -3.91 3.03
N VAL A 121 -0.95 -3.36 2.89
CA VAL A 121 -1.17 -1.95 2.58
C VAL A 121 -2.14 -1.35 3.59
N ARG A 122 -1.76 -0.24 4.20
CA ARG A 122 -2.63 0.55 5.07
C ARG A 122 -3.24 1.70 4.28
N VAL A 123 -4.57 1.79 4.28
CA VAL A 123 -5.32 2.81 3.54
C VAL A 123 -5.89 3.84 4.49
N TYR A 124 -5.54 5.11 4.28
CA TYR A 124 -6.02 6.24 5.05
C TYR A 124 -7.07 7.05 4.30
N LEU A 125 -7.95 7.71 5.05
CA LEU A 125 -8.81 8.80 4.59
C LEU A 125 -8.17 10.12 5.00
N ALA A 126 -7.99 11.03 4.06
CA ALA A 126 -7.49 12.38 4.27
C ALA A 126 -8.56 13.40 3.85
N SER A 127 -8.83 14.38 4.71
CA SER A 127 -9.80 15.46 4.44
C SER A 127 -9.29 16.80 4.99
N ASP A 128 -10.06 17.87 4.74
CA ASP A 128 -9.63 19.25 5.00
C ASP A 128 -8.29 19.52 4.29
N LEU A 129 -8.34 19.31 2.97
CA LEU A 129 -7.17 19.35 2.10
C LEU A 129 -6.69 20.79 1.84
N ARG A 130 -5.38 20.94 1.72
CA ARG A 130 -4.71 22.14 1.27
C ARG A 130 -3.62 21.80 0.26
N GLU A 131 -3.22 22.76 -0.56
CA GLU A 131 -2.06 22.60 -1.45
C GLU A 131 -0.77 22.41 -0.64
N ALA A 132 0.11 21.56 -1.14
CA ALA A 132 1.45 21.34 -0.64
C ALA A 132 2.45 21.41 -1.80
N PRO A 133 3.73 21.77 -1.53
CA PRO A 133 4.75 21.66 -2.56
C PRO A 133 4.82 20.23 -3.07
N ARG A 134 4.73 20.06 -4.39
CA ARG A 134 4.94 18.77 -5.05
C ARG A 134 6.44 18.60 -5.30
N GLY A 135 6.97 17.42 -4.99
CA GLY A 135 8.35 17.06 -5.33
C GLY A 135 8.59 17.03 -6.86
N GLU A 136 9.84 16.97 -7.27
CA GLU A 136 10.17 16.67 -8.67
C GLU A 136 9.80 15.22 -8.94
N ALA A 137 8.91 15.02 -9.94
CA ALA A 137 8.48 13.68 -10.33
C ALA A 137 9.60 12.98 -11.12
N GLU A 138 9.95 11.77 -10.70
CA GLU A 138 11.01 10.97 -11.33
C GLU A 138 10.42 9.73 -12.03
N PHE A 139 11.12 9.23 -13.04
CA PHE A 139 10.78 7.99 -13.77
C PHE A 139 9.30 7.90 -14.19
N GLU A 140 8.60 6.89 -13.69
CA GLU A 140 7.19 6.62 -14.04
C GLU A 140 6.22 7.66 -13.48
N GLU A 141 6.60 8.38 -12.41
CA GLU A 141 5.82 9.46 -11.82
C GLU A 141 5.76 10.70 -12.74
N ALA A 142 6.76 10.92 -13.59
CA ALA A 142 6.79 12.03 -14.55
C ALA A 142 5.64 11.97 -15.58
N ASP A 143 5.06 10.78 -15.80
CA ASP A 143 3.94 10.52 -16.71
C ASP A 143 2.61 10.26 -15.94
N MET A 144 2.62 10.46 -14.64
CA MET A 144 1.45 10.29 -13.79
C MET A 144 0.51 11.48 -13.89
N VAL A 145 -0.77 11.19 -14.06
CA VAL A 145 -1.83 12.19 -14.15
C VAL A 145 -2.69 12.13 -12.89
N LEU A 146 -2.88 13.29 -12.25
CA LEU A 146 -3.81 13.45 -11.11
C LEU A 146 -5.16 13.95 -11.63
N GLU A 147 -6.24 13.27 -11.24
CA GLU A 147 -7.61 13.68 -11.53
C GLU A 147 -8.50 13.67 -10.28
N TRP A 148 -9.43 14.60 -10.23
CA TRP A 148 -10.46 14.68 -9.19
C TRP A 148 -11.72 13.98 -9.65
N VAL A 149 -12.05 12.86 -9.05
CA VAL A 149 -13.20 12.03 -9.40
C VAL A 149 -14.25 12.08 -8.28
N PRO A 150 -15.53 12.44 -8.56
CA PRO A 150 -16.59 12.30 -7.57
C PRO A 150 -16.65 10.88 -7.01
N ILE A 151 -16.87 10.71 -5.70
CA ILE A 151 -16.80 9.39 -5.05
C ILE A 151 -17.83 8.41 -5.66
N GLU A 152 -19.01 8.91 -6.02
CA GLU A 152 -20.08 8.10 -6.65
C GLU A 152 -19.68 7.65 -8.06
N GLU A 153 -18.94 8.51 -8.80
CA GLU A 153 -18.40 8.14 -10.11
C GLU A 153 -17.26 7.13 -9.95
N ALA A 154 -16.37 7.30 -8.97
CA ALA A 154 -15.32 6.32 -8.70
C ALA A 154 -15.90 4.93 -8.36
N GLN A 155 -16.99 4.86 -7.58
CA GLN A 155 -17.71 3.60 -7.36
C GLN A 155 -18.25 3.02 -8.67
N SER A 156 -18.84 3.86 -9.52
CA SER A 156 -19.33 3.43 -10.82
C SER A 156 -18.21 2.93 -11.73
N MET A 157 -17.03 3.56 -11.70
CA MET A 157 -15.82 3.14 -12.41
C MET A 157 -15.32 1.76 -11.94
N VAL A 158 -15.44 1.45 -10.63
CA VAL A 158 -15.14 0.11 -10.11
C VAL A 158 -16.06 -0.93 -10.73
N PHE A 159 -17.37 -0.70 -10.72
CA PHE A 159 -18.34 -1.67 -11.25
C PHE A 159 -18.28 -1.83 -12.78
N ARG A 160 -17.85 -0.80 -13.51
CA ARG A 160 -17.61 -0.89 -14.97
C ARG A 160 -16.27 -1.56 -15.33
N GLY A 161 -15.37 -1.73 -14.35
CA GLY A 161 -14.03 -2.28 -14.57
C GLY A 161 -13.02 -1.27 -15.10
N ASP A 162 -13.27 0.02 -14.94
CA ASP A 162 -12.30 1.09 -15.25
C ASP A 162 -11.24 1.19 -14.15
N ILE A 163 -11.64 1.04 -12.88
CA ILE A 163 -10.74 0.88 -11.73
C ILE A 163 -10.60 -0.61 -11.44
N VAL A 164 -9.41 -1.15 -11.63
CA VAL A 164 -9.09 -2.58 -11.43
C VAL A 164 -7.97 -2.80 -10.40
N ASN A 165 -7.32 -1.74 -9.93
CA ASN A 165 -6.35 -1.84 -8.83
C ASN A 165 -7.09 -2.19 -7.53
N SER A 166 -6.70 -3.29 -6.87
CA SER A 166 -7.41 -3.80 -5.69
C SER A 166 -7.39 -2.83 -4.51
N ILE A 167 -6.29 -2.10 -4.31
CA ILE A 167 -6.13 -1.11 -3.25
C ILE A 167 -7.07 0.08 -3.50
N ALA A 168 -7.13 0.57 -4.75
CA ALA A 168 -8.03 1.64 -5.15
C ALA A 168 -9.50 1.21 -5.00
N ILE A 169 -9.87 0.00 -5.44
CA ILE A 169 -11.22 -0.55 -5.25
C ILE A 169 -11.60 -0.55 -3.77
N ALA A 170 -10.75 -1.14 -2.92
CA ALA A 170 -11.03 -1.24 -1.50
C ALA A 170 -11.14 0.14 -0.83
N GLY A 171 -10.20 1.05 -1.12
CA GLY A 171 -10.19 2.41 -0.58
C GLY A 171 -11.41 3.23 -0.99
N VAL A 172 -11.77 3.22 -2.28
CA VAL A 172 -12.98 3.91 -2.81
C VAL A 172 -14.24 3.41 -2.12
N MET A 173 -14.41 2.07 -2.05
CA MET A 173 -15.62 1.47 -1.46
C MET A 173 -15.72 1.73 0.05
N ALA A 174 -14.61 1.68 0.78
CA ALA A 174 -14.60 1.98 2.21
C ALA A 174 -14.85 3.46 2.49
N ALA A 175 -14.17 4.36 1.74
CA ALA A 175 -14.36 5.80 1.89
C ALA A 175 -15.80 6.23 1.63
N ALA A 176 -16.45 5.64 0.62
CA ALA A 176 -17.85 5.93 0.31
C ALA A 176 -18.76 5.66 1.52
N ARG A 177 -18.58 4.52 2.21
CA ARG A 177 -19.37 4.16 3.40
C ARG A 177 -19.13 5.12 4.58
N VAL A 178 -17.90 5.54 4.78
CA VAL A 178 -17.56 6.53 5.81
C VAL A 178 -18.18 7.89 5.48
N LEU A 179 -18.09 8.34 4.21
CA LEU A 179 -18.64 9.61 3.77
C LEU A 179 -20.18 9.66 3.77
N GLU A 180 -20.83 8.50 3.69
CA GLU A 180 -22.29 8.33 3.82
C GLU A 180 -22.72 8.27 5.31
N GLY A 181 -21.76 8.21 6.25
CA GLY A 181 -22.03 8.09 7.67
C GLY A 181 -22.53 6.72 8.11
N GLU A 182 -22.31 5.68 7.30
CA GLU A 182 -22.73 4.32 7.60
C GLU A 182 -21.72 3.57 8.49
N VAL A 183 -20.46 3.98 8.45
CA VAL A 183 -19.36 3.38 9.20
C VAL A 183 -18.46 4.48 9.76
N GLU A 184 -18.08 4.35 11.02
CA GLU A 184 -17.04 5.18 11.62
C GLU A 184 -15.66 4.63 11.22
N PRO A 185 -14.73 5.49 10.76
CA PRO A 185 -13.38 5.07 10.47
C PRO A 185 -12.60 4.75 11.74
N ARG A 186 -11.53 3.99 11.62
CA ARG A 186 -10.64 3.63 12.72
C ARG A 186 -9.70 4.79 13.08
N ASP A 187 -9.16 4.75 14.30
CA ASP A 187 -8.16 5.71 14.76
C ASP A 187 -6.82 5.48 14.06
N VAL A 188 -6.14 6.56 13.63
CA VAL A 188 -4.84 6.49 12.96
C VAL A 188 -3.72 5.94 13.85
N THR A 189 -3.92 5.96 15.17
CA THR A 189 -2.95 5.43 16.15
C THR A 189 -3.02 3.93 16.33
N GLU A 190 -3.98 3.24 15.69
CA GLU A 190 -4.06 1.79 15.76
C GLU A 190 -2.80 1.13 15.18
N PRO A 191 -2.24 0.11 15.85
CA PRO A 191 -1.03 -0.55 15.41
C PRO A 191 -1.20 -1.20 14.02
N PHE A 192 -0.16 -1.15 13.21
CA PHE A 192 -0.13 -1.83 11.91
C PHE A 192 0.49 -3.22 12.05
N ASP A 193 -0.24 -4.15 12.68
CA ASP A 193 0.24 -5.50 12.97
C ASP A 193 0.57 -6.31 11.71
N LEU A 194 -0.06 -5.99 10.58
CA LEU A 194 0.17 -6.65 9.28
C LEU A 194 1.39 -6.09 8.53
N ARG A 195 2.04 -5.01 9.02
CA ARG A 195 3.21 -4.43 8.35
C ARG A 195 4.29 -5.49 8.18
N PRO A 196 4.72 -5.80 6.93
CA PRO A 196 5.82 -6.73 6.69
C PRO A 196 7.13 -6.19 7.30
N ARG A 197 7.98 -7.11 7.77
CA ARG A 197 9.26 -6.73 8.40
C ARG A 197 10.46 -7.40 7.77
N SER A 198 10.28 -8.53 7.10
CA SER A 198 11.38 -9.39 6.62
C SER A 198 12.37 -8.63 5.75
N LEU A 199 11.89 -7.89 4.75
CA LEU A 199 12.75 -7.13 3.85
C LEU A 199 13.42 -5.96 4.57
N ALA A 200 12.68 -5.19 5.38
CA ALA A 200 13.21 -4.06 6.14
C ALA A 200 14.32 -4.50 7.12
N GLU A 201 14.08 -5.54 7.89
CA GLU A 201 15.06 -6.12 8.83
C GLU A 201 16.32 -6.59 8.09
N ARG A 202 16.16 -7.22 6.93
CA ARG A 202 17.28 -7.63 6.07
C ARG A 202 18.09 -6.42 5.60
N ARG A 203 17.44 -5.33 5.14
CA ARG A 203 18.12 -4.11 4.69
C ARG A 203 18.88 -3.43 5.84
N ILE A 204 18.25 -3.30 6.98
CA ILE A 204 18.86 -2.73 8.19
C ILE A 204 20.09 -3.55 8.60
N ALA A 205 19.98 -4.87 8.64
CA ALA A 205 21.10 -5.77 8.96
C ALA A 205 22.28 -5.66 7.97
N GLN A 206 22.00 -5.23 6.73
CA GLN A 206 23.01 -4.99 5.68
C GLN A 206 23.54 -3.54 5.69
N GLY A 207 23.07 -2.69 6.61
CA GLY A 207 23.48 -1.28 6.72
C GLY A 207 22.86 -0.37 5.64
N VAL A 208 21.77 -0.78 5.01
CA VAL A 208 21.04 0.01 4.00
C VAL A 208 19.98 0.85 4.70
N THR A 209 20.34 2.08 5.06
CA THR A 209 19.47 3.04 5.78
C THR A 209 19.90 4.49 5.47
N PRO A 210 19.03 5.52 5.61
CA PRO A 210 17.60 5.41 5.98
C PRO A 210 16.71 4.90 4.85
N ASP A 211 17.06 5.18 3.58
CA ASP A 211 16.38 4.62 2.41
C ASP A 211 16.81 3.16 2.23
N MET A 212 15.85 2.25 2.36
CA MET A 212 16.10 0.81 2.29
C MET A 212 16.02 0.25 0.87
N LYS A 213 15.71 1.07 -0.13
CA LYS A 213 15.84 0.69 -1.55
C LYS A 213 17.31 0.61 -1.95
N ARG A 214 17.64 -0.30 -2.83
CA ARG A 214 18.98 -0.44 -3.43
C ARG A 214 18.95 0.00 -4.88
N ILE A 215 18.65 1.26 -5.12
CA ILE A 215 18.61 1.85 -6.47
C ILE A 215 19.96 2.42 -6.83
#